data_1582db99569d4af43966536a37fd8a07
#
_entry.id   1582db99569d4af43966536a37fd8a07
#
_cell.length_a   1.000
_cell.length_b   1.000
_cell.length_c   1.000
_cell.angle_alpha   90.00
_cell.angle_beta   90.00
_cell.angle_gamma   90.00
#
_symmetry.space_group_name_H-M   'P 1'
#
loop_
_entity.id
_entity.type
_entity.pdbx_description
1 polymer ?
#
loop_
_entity_poly.entity_id
_entity_poly.type
_entity_poly.pdbx_seq_one_letter_code
_entity_poly.pdbx_strand_id
1 'polypeptide(L)'
;MTRPWQEACMTGAARRLLGSGARLALVEGAMFNDVMRASAGAQTLYLKRINDRPVLASLPPMPTSAAQRFEVALGWHALAKRAAMLAGGVTVPAIAAVDLHHHVIAMQAVRGAPLHARMLASTPLPLTLVLPVVDWMACLHGLDLQPRRNLLEASAPFKAYKVALQYFGILDHLPPALHGRVQRFARDYLAMDAEPVHGDLNTRNVLCAEDTAGVIDFEQGHFGDGVYDLAYLVSEFVIGGVRHAQDPAAVIAQAWGRYASGRGWCEDAVSGPRDAAGAGMVNPARHADYRAHLAIQTLYRLTGPSRQVWTGHLAGPARGALRAWAVQEASTWLP
;
A
#
# COMPACT_ATOMS: atom_id res chain seq x y z
N MET A 1 17.99 16.97 -4.02
CA MET A 1 18.33 18.26 -3.37
C MET A 1 17.03 18.95 -3.04
N THR A 2 16.72 19.14 -1.75
CA THR A 2 15.58 19.97 -1.29
C THR A 2 15.83 21.42 -1.69
N ARG A 3 14.79 22.12 -2.14
CA ARG A 3 14.90 23.55 -2.45
C ARG A 3 14.96 24.32 -1.13
N PRO A 4 15.80 25.36 -0.97
CA PRO A 4 16.04 26.05 0.30
C PRO A 4 14.77 26.55 1.01
N TRP A 5 13.76 27.00 0.24
CA TRP A 5 12.48 27.48 0.80
C TRP A 5 11.59 26.34 1.36
N GLN A 6 11.71 25.11 0.84
CA GLN A 6 10.99 23.92 1.33
C GLN A 6 11.48 23.53 2.72
N GLU A 7 12.79 23.59 2.90
CA GLU A 7 13.44 23.35 4.16
C GLU A 7 13.08 24.42 5.20
N ALA A 8 12.99 25.69 4.79
CA ALA A 8 12.58 26.79 5.65
C ALA A 8 11.15 26.64 6.19
N CYS A 9 10.20 26.20 5.36
CA CYS A 9 8.80 25.97 5.76
C CYS A 9 8.69 24.85 6.79
N MET A 10 9.26 23.68 6.52
CA MET A 10 9.24 22.55 7.46
C MET A 10 10.02 22.86 8.74
N THR A 11 11.12 23.59 8.66
CA THR A 11 11.88 24.07 9.82
C THR A 11 11.05 25.01 10.68
N GLY A 12 10.31 25.93 10.08
CA GLY A 12 9.39 26.82 10.79
C GLY A 12 8.29 26.02 11.52
N ALA A 13 7.68 25.05 10.85
CA ALA A 13 6.69 24.17 11.47
C ALA A 13 7.27 23.35 12.63
N ALA A 14 8.44 22.73 12.45
CA ALA A 14 9.10 21.98 13.51
C ALA A 14 9.41 22.84 14.74
N ARG A 15 9.95 24.04 14.54
CA ARG A 15 10.25 24.97 15.65
C ARG A 15 9.00 25.44 16.41
N ARG A 16 7.89 25.64 15.71
CA ARG A 16 6.61 25.97 16.37
C ARG A 16 6.09 24.82 17.24
N LEU A 17 6.30 23.58 16.83
CA LEU A 17 5.75 22.40 17.50
C LEU A 17 6.67 21.85 18.60
N LEU A 18 7.99 21.92 18.39
CA LEU A 18 8.99 21.28 19.26
C LEU A 18 9.93 22.28 19.95
N GLY A 19 9.78 23.59 19.66
CA GLY A 19 10.67 24.64 20.17
C GLY A 19 11.89 24.93 19.30
N SER A 20 12.63 25.99 19.61
CA SER A 20 13.77 26.48 18.84
C SER A 20 14.94 25.48 18.73
N GLY A 21 15.05 24.54 19.68
CA GLY A 21 16.06 23.47 19.68
C GLY A 21 15.73 22.26 18.80
N ALA A 22 14.64 22.29 18.01
CA ALA A 22 14.28 21.20 17.12
C ALA A 22 15.38 20.92 16.09
N ARG A 23 15.78 19.65 15.99
CA ARG A 23 16.73 19.14 14.98
C ARG A 23 15.94 18.48 13.87
N LEU A 24 16.25 18.80 12.61
CA LEU A 24 15.64 18.22 11.44
C LEU A 24 16.63 17.34 10.68
N ALA A 25 16.12 16.22 10.17
CA ALA A 25 16.85 15.33 9.27
C ALA A 25 15.93 14.92 8.12
N LEU A 26 16.42 14.96 6.89
CA LEU A 26 15.72 14.46 5.72
C LEU A 26 15.51 12.95 5.86
N VAL A 27 14.31 12.48 5.53
CA VAL A 27 14.02 11.05 5.43
C VAL A 27 14.32 10.62 4.00
N GLU A 28 15.38 9.82 3.86
CA GLU A 28 15.81 9.30 2.56
C GLU A 28 14.82 8.30 1.98
N GLY A 29 14.81 8.19 0.64
CA GLY A 29 14.02 7.20 -0.09
C GLY A 29 12.54 7.56 -0.25
N ALA A 30 12.09 8.74 0.13
CA ALA A 30 10.76 9.22 -0.22
C ALA A 30 10.64 9.38 -1.75
N MET A 31 9.56 8.86 -2.35
CA MET A 31 9.39 8.83 -3.80
C MET A 31 8.57 10.00 -4.35
N PHE A 32 7.54 10.42 -3.61
CA PHE A 32 6.59 11.44 -4.08
C PHE A 32 6.72 12.77 -3.36
N ASN A 33 7.02 12.77 -2.06
CA ASN A 33 6.94 13.94 -1.20
C ASN A 33 8.23 14.18 -0.42
N ASP A 34 8.41 15.40 0.06
CA ASP A 34 9.46 15.69 1.02
C ASP A 34 9.02 15.24 2.41
N VAL A 35 9.86 14.47 3.09
CA VAL A 35 9.62 14.03 4.46
C VAL A 35 10.83 14.39 5.33
N MET A 36 10.58 15.06 6.44
CA MET A 36 11.60 15.37 7.43
C MET A 36 11.24 14.80 8.79
N ARG A 37 12.24 14.24 9.46
CA ARG A 37 12.15 13.88 10.87
C ARG A 37 12.59 15.07 11.71
N ALA A 38 11.73 15.57 12.57
CA ALA A 38 12.02 16.61 13.55
C ALA A 38 12.07 16.02 14.96
N SER A 39 13.09 16.35 15.74
CA SER A 39 13.25 15.83 17.10
C SER A 39 13.70 16.90 18.08
N ALA A 40 13.15 16.86 19.32
CA ALA A 40 13.59 17.67 20.44
C ALA A 40 13.41 16.87 21.74
N GLY A 41 14.50 16.59 22.44
CA GLY A 41 14.50 15.68 23.60
C GLY A 41 13.95 14.29 23.19
N ALA A 42 12.93 13.82 23.90
CA ALA A 42 12.24 12.54 23.64
C ALA A 42 11.15 12.62 22.56
N GLN A 43 10.79 13.82 22.12
CA GLN A 43 9.73 14.01 21.13
C GLN A 43 10.27 13.87 19.71
N THR A 44 9.54 13.15 18.86
CA THR A 44 9.84 13.02 17.44
C THR A 44 8.55 13.19 16.63
N LEU A 45 8.62 14.04 15.62
CA LEU A 45 7.58 14.26 14.63
C LEU A 45 8.12 13.96 13.23
N TYR A 46 7.25 13.51 12.34
CA TYR A 46 7.50 13.46 10.91
C TYR A 46 6.68 14.54 10.22
N LEU A 47 7.36 15.42 9.50
CA LEU A 47 6.74 16.46 8.69
C LEU A 47 6.75 15.99 7.24
N LYS A 48 5.56 15.78 6.69
CA LYS A 48 5.38 15.42 5.28
C LYS A 48 4.80 16.59 4.53
N ARG A 49 5.52 17.06 3.51
CA ARG A 49 5.05 18.06 2.59
C ARG A 49 4.61 17.41 1.30
N ILE A 50 3.36 17.64 0.90
CA ILE A 50 2.82 17.15 -0.36
C ILE A 50 3.33 18.02 -1.50
N ASN A 51 4.00 17.42 -2.49
CA ASN A 51 4.63 18.09 -3.61
C ASN A 51 3.77 18.01 -4.88
N ASP A 52 3.87 19.00 -5.78
CA ASP A 52 3.22 18.94 -7.10
C ASP A 52 3.87 17.92 -8.04
N ARG A 53 5.14 17.58 -7.81
CA ARG A 53 5.88 16.61 -8.62
C ARG A 53 6.56 15.58 -7.72
N PRO A 54 6.66 14.30 -8.18
CA PRO A 54 7.44 13.30 -7.48
C PRO A 54 8.88 13.73 -7.22
N VAL A 55 9.43 13.32 -6.09
CA VAL A 55 10.86 13.46 -5.77
C VAL A 55 11.69 12.53 -6.67
N LEU A 56 11.19 11.31 -6.89
CA LEU A 56 11.81 10.35 -7.80
C LEU A 56 11.47 10.69 -9.25
N ALA A 57 12.46 11.17 -10.02
CA ALA A 57 12.26 11.65 -11.38
C ALA A 57 11.81 10.57 -12.39
N SER A 58 11.97 9.30 -12.09
CA SER A 58 11.50 8.17 -12.93
C SER A 58 10.00 7.94 -12.83
N LEU A 59 9.33 8.52 -11.83
CA LEU A 59 7.87 8.41 -11.70
C LEU A 59 7.19 9.51 -12.53
N PRO A 60 6.11 9.18 -13.25
CA PRO A 60 5.32 10.18 -13.94
C PRO A 60 4.68 11.16 -12.93
N PRO A 61 4.42 12.41 -13.33
CA PRO A 61 3.74 13.36 -12.47
C PRO A 61 2.33 12.86 -12.12
N MET A 62 1.90 13.16 -10.89
CA MET A 62 0.54 12.85 -10.46
C MET A 62 -0.46 13.74 -11.19
N PRO A 63 -1.63 13.24 -11.60
CA PRO A 63 -2.62 14.00 -12.37
C PRO A 63 -3.45 14.97 -11.49
N THR A 64 -2.95 15.31 -10.31
CA THR A 64 -3.63 16.12 -9.30
C THR A 64 -2.68 17.14 -8.70
N SER A 65 -3.22 18.26 -8.23
CA SER A 65 -2.44 19.26 -7.50
C SER A 65 -2.02 18.76 -6.11
N ALA A 66 -0.98 19.37 -5.53
CA ALA A 66 -0.58 19.11 -4.14
C ALA A 66 -1.75 19.38 -3.17
N ALA A 67 -2.55 20.41 -3.40
CA ALA A 67 -3.72 20.72 -2.55
C ALA A 67 -4.75 19.59 -2.54
N GLN A 68 -5.12 19.06 -3.72
CA GLN A 68 -6.07 17.92 -3.79
C GLN A 68 -5.52 16.67 -3.09
N ARG A 69 -4.24 16.32 -3.30
CA ARG A 69 -3.62 15.19 -2.60
C ARG A 69 -3.54 15.38 -1.10
N PHE A 70 -3.31 16.61 -0.65
CA PHE A 70 -3.29 16.96 0.73
C PHE A 70 -4.66 16.73 1.41
N GLU A 71 -5.74 17.17 0.78
CA GLU A 71 -7.11 16.92 1.25
C GLU A 71 -7.45 15.44 1.30
N VAL A 72 -7.10 14.69 0.25
CA VAL A 72 -7.27 13.23 0.21
C VAL A 72 -6.47 12.59 1.33
N ALA A 73 -5.21 12.96 1.52
CA ALA A 73 -4.38 12.41 2.58
C ALA A 73 -4.98 12.59 3.98
N LEU A 74 -5.55 13.77 4.27
CA LEU A 74 -6.23 14.03 5.54
C LEU A 74 -7.51 13.21 5.69
N GLY A 75 -8.32 13.11 4.65
CA GLY A 75 -9.56 12.31 4.63
C GLY A 75 -9.27 10.83 4.86
N TRP A 76 -8.34 10.26 4.12
CA TRP A 76 -7.93 8.85 4.28
C TRP A 76 -7.26 8.57 5.62
N HIS A 77 -6.47 9.52 6.12
CA HIS A 77 -5.90 9.41 7.46
C HIS A 77 -6.98 9.24 8.55
N ALA A 78 -8.06 9.99 8.45
CA ALA A 78 -9.19 9.88 9.38
C ALA A 78 -9.89 8.51 9.27
N LEU A 79 -10.09 7.99 8.05
CA LEU A 79 -10.65 6.65 7.80
C LEU A 79 -9.72 5.55 8.35
N ALA A 80 -8.43 5.65 8.05
CA ALA A 80 -7.42 4.72 8.54
C ALA A 80 -7.39 4.65 10.07
N LYS A 81 -7.48 5.80 10.73
CA LYS A 81 -7.53 5.87 12.20
C LYS A 81 -8.80 5.23 12.75
N ARG A 82 -9.96 5.45 12.10
CA ARG A 82 -11.21 4.78 12.48
C ARG A 82 -11.10 3.26 12.34
N ALA A 83 -10.56 2.78 11.24
CA ALA A 83 -10.32 1.34 11.04
C ALA A 83 -9.37 0.77 12.10
N ALA A 84 -8.31 1.49 12.48
CA ALA A 84 -7.38 1.05 13.52
C ALA A 84 -8.03 0.95 14.91
N MET A 85 -8.98 1.84 15.22
CA MET A 85 -9.77 1.77 16.46
C MET A 85 -10.70 0.55 16.49
N LEU A 86 -11.21 0.11 15.34
CA LEU A 86 -12.11 -1.04 15.22
C LEU A 86 -11.35 -2.37 15.24
N ALA A 87 -10.24 -2.45 14.50
CA ALA A 87 -9.46 -3.68 14.37
C ALA A 87 -8.59 -3.97 15.60
N GLY A 88 -8.05 -2.92 16.23
CA GLY A 88 -6.94 -3.08 17.20
C GLY A 88 -5.63 -3.49 16.52
N GLY A 89 -4.54 -3.58 17.28
CA GLY A 89 -3.24 -4.13 16.79
C GLY A 89 -2.47 -3.29 15.78
N VAL A 90 -3.07 -2.22 15.21
CA VAL A 90 -2.44 -1.32 14.25
C VAL A 90 -2.45 0.13 14.77
N THR A 91 -1.31 0.79 14.64
CA THR A 91 -1.15 2.21 14.95
C THR A 91 -1.14 3.04 13.67
N VAL A 92 -2.00 4.04 13.60
CA VAL A 92 -1.97 5.11 12.60
C VAL A 92 -1.38 6.36 13.27
N PRO A 93 -0.41 7.08 12.66
CA PRO A 93 0.20 8.26 13.26
C PRO A 93 -0.85 9.27 13.73
N ALA A 94 -0.69 9.85 14.91
CA ALA A 94 -1.54 10.99 15.29
C ALA A 94 -1.05 12.25 14.56
N ILE A 95 -1.97 12.99 13.94
CA ILE A 95 -1.67 14.31 13.37
C ILE A 95 -1.48 15.29 14.52
N ALA A 96 -0.29 15.87 14.62
CA ALA A 96 0.06 16.88 15.62
C ALA A 96 -0.29 18.31 15.15
N ALA A 97 -0.14 18.57 13.85
CA ALA A 97 -0.49 19.84 13.23
C ALA A 97 -0.63 19.72 11.71
N VAL A 98 -1.30 20.71 11.13
CA VAL A 98 -1.51 20.83 9.67
C VAL A 98 -1.20 22.25 9.25
N ASP A 99 -0.40 22.42 8.21
CA ASP A 99 -0.15 23.71 7.55
C ASP A 99 -0.83 23.69 6.17
N LEU A 100 -1.99 24.30 6.08
CA LEU A 100 -2.82 24.32 4.87
C LEU A 100 -2.15 25.11 3.73
N HIS A 101 -1.37 26.16 4.06
CA HIS A 101 -0.74 27.01 3.06
C HIS A 101 0.41 26.30 2.35
N HIS A 102 1.18 25.52 3.08
CA HIS A 102 2.35 24.82 2.54
C HIS A 102 2.11 23.33 2.29
N HIS A 103 0.89 22.85 2.51
CA HIS A 103 0.50 21.43 2.39
C HIS A 103 1.40 20.50 3.21
N VAL A 104 1.67 20.88 4.48
CA VAL A 104 2.49 20.09 5.41
C VAL A 104 1.61 19.43 6.47
N ILE A 105 1.80 18.14 6.66
CA ILE A 105 1.20 17.36 7.75
C ILE A 105 2.33 17.00 8.73
N ALA A 106 2.22 17.44 9.97
CA ALA A 106 3.09 17.02 11.05
C ALA A 106 2.44 15.88 11.83
N MET A 107 3.11 14.75 11.92
CA MET A 107 2.61 13.51 12.51
C MET A 107 3.54 13.02 13.62
N GLN A 108 2.97 12.41 14.65
CA GLN A 108 3.74 11.71 15.66
C GLN A 108 4.44 10.49 15.05
N ALA A 109 5.63 10.16 15.59
CA ALA A 109 6.34 8.95 15.20
C ALA A 109 5.53 7.70 15.60
N VAL A 110 5.43 6.75 14.69
CA VAL A 110 4.97 5.39 14.96
C VAL A 110 6.18 4.52 15.28
N ARG A 111 6.04 3.65 16.29
CA ARG A 111 7.10 2.70 16.66
C ARG A 111 7.33 1.67 15.58
N GLY A 112 8.57 1.25 15.43
CA GLY A 112 8.96 0.19 14.51
C GLY A 112 9.82 0.66 13.34
N ALA A 113 10.32 -0.32 12.59
CA ALA A 113 11.05 -0.10 11.35
C ALA A 113 10.17 -0.49 10.15
N PRO A 114 10.39 0.14 8.97
CA PRO A 114 9.70 -0.28 7.76
C PRO A 114 9.89 -1.78 7.51
N LEU A 115 8.79 -2.48 7.25
CA LEU A 115 8.77 -3.91 6.99
C LEU A 115 9.68 -4.28 5.81
N HIS A 116 9.80 -3.38 4.83
CA HIS A 116 10.69 -3.53 3.67
C HIS A 116 12.15 -3.80 4.08
N ALA A 117 12.65 -3.14 5.11
CA ALA A 117 14.02 -3.37 5.59
C ALA A 117 14.21 -4.80 6.11
N ARG A 118 13.17 -5.38 6.74
CA ARG A 118 13.17 -6.79 7.17
C ARG A 118 13.10 -7.76 6.00
N MET A 119 12.36 -7.43 4.94
CA MET A 119 12.27 -8.27 3.74
C MET A 119 13.61 -8.40 3.00
N LEU A 120 14.47 -7.38 3.11
CA LEU A 120 15.80 -7.40 2.54
C LEU A 120 16.81 -8.17 3.40
N ALA A 121 16.44 -8.54 4.63
CA ALA A 121 17.28 -9.36 5.51
C ALA A 121 17.42 -10.81 4.99
N SER A 122 18.37 -11.54 5.57
CA SER A 122 18.72 -12.90 5.16
C SER A 122 17.71 -13.99 5.58
N THR A 123 16.76 -13.66 6.44
CA THR A 123 15.75 -14.61 6.94
C THR A 123 14.38 -14.37 6.29
N PRO A 124 13.61 -15.44 6.01
CA PRO A 124 12.25 -15.31 5.51
C PRO A 124 11.38 -14.48 6.46
N LEU A 125 10.57 -13.61 5.92
CA LEU A 125 9.65 -12.79 6.70
C LEU A 125 8.32 -13.54 6.87
N PRO A 126 7.92 -13.91 8.09
CA PRO A 126 6.66 -14.59 8.29
C PRO A 126 5.48 -13.60 8.12
N LEU A 127 4.43 -14.04 7.42
CA LEU A 127 3.21 -13.24 7.22
C LEU A 127 2.54 -12.86 8.56
N THR A 128 2.76 -13.63 9.61
CA THR A 128 2.21 -13.39 10.95
C THR A 128 2.51 -11.99 11.49
N LEU A 129 3.63 -11.39 11.08
CA LEU A 129 3.99 -10.01 11.45
C LEU A 129 3.00 -8.95 10.93
N VAL A 130 2.26 -9.25 9.87
CA VAL A 130 1.32 -8.31 9.24
C VAL A 130 -0.14 -8.74 9.32
N LEU A 131 -0.45 -9.84 10.01
CA LEU A 131 -1.86 -10.24 10.23
C LEU A 131 -2.69 -9.12 10.88
N PRO A 132 -2.17 -8.33 11.86
CA PRO A 132 -2.91 -7.17 12.35
C PRO A 132 -3.21 -6.13 11.26
N VAL A 133 -2.31 -5.98 10.26
CA VAL A 133 -2.54 -5.09 9.12
C VAL A 133 -3.61 -5.67 8.19
N VAL A 134 -3.68 -6.98 8.04
CA VAL A 134 -4.76 -7.65 7.27
C VAL A 134 -6.11 -7.44 7.96
N ASP A 135 -6.18 -7.54 9.29
CA ASP A 135 -7.40 -7.24 10.05
C ASP A 135 -7.80 -5.78 9.91
N TRP A 136 -6.83 -4.87 9.99
CA TRP A 136 -7.04 -3.45 9.77
C TRP A 136 -7.56 -3.15 8.36
N MET A 137 -7.01 -3.80 7.32
CA MET A 137 -7.54 -3.68 5.95
C MET A 137 -8.99 -4.14 5.88
N ALA A 138 -9.32 -5.29 6.46
CA ALA A 138 -10.69 -5.79 6.47
C ALA A 138 -11.66 -4.78 7.12
N CYS A 139 -11.26 -4.14 8.21
CA CYS A 139 -12.03 -3.07 8.86
C CYS A 139 -12.11 -1.81 8.00
N LEU A 140 -11.01 -1.36 7.37
CA LEU A 140 -10.99 -0.19 6.50
C LEU A 140 -11.97 -0.37 5.33
N HIS A 141 -11.85 -1.50 4.63
CA HIS A 141 -12.68 -1.82 3.47
C HIS A 141 -14.16 -2.07 3.82
N GLY A 142 -14.44 -2.40 5.09
CA GLY A 142 -15.79 -2.58 5.63
C GLY A 142 -16.43 -1.32 6.18
N LEU A 143 -15.77 -0.17 6.13
CA LEU A 143 -16.37 1.07 6.63
C LEU A 143 -17.56 1.50 5.79
N ASP A 144 -18.73 1.65 6.43
CA ASP A 144 -19.86 2.34 5.81
C ASP A 144 -19.56 3.84 5.71
N LEU A 145 -19.50 4.35 4.49
CA LEU A 145 -19.08 5.70 4.17
C LEU A 145 -20.18 6.53 3.50
N GLN A 146 -21.46 6.22 3.72
CA GLN A 146 -22.55 7.06 3.23
C GLN A 146 -22.45 8.50 3.81
N PRO A 147 -22.51 9.55 3.05
CA PRO A 147 -22.14 9.86 1.67
C PRO A 147 -20.91 10.80 1.64
N ARG A 148 -19.74 10.31 1.24
CA ARG A 148 -18.55 11.16 1.06
C ARG A 148 -18.24 11.37 -0.43
N ARG A 149 -19.22 11.84 -1.18
CA ARG A 149 -19.11 12.06 -2.62
C ARG A 149 -17.90 12.92 -3.00
N ASN A 150 -17.62 14.01 -2.25
CA ASN A 150 -16.48 14.89 -2.50
C ASN A 150 -15.13 14.16 -2.38
N LEU A 151 -15.00 13.25 -1.40
CA LEU A 151 -13.79 12.47 -1.22
C LEU A 151 -13.62 11.43 -2.33
N LEU A 152 -14.71 10.83 -2.80
CA LEU A 152 -14.73 9.93 -3.95
C LEU A 152 -14.23 10.66 -5.21
N GLU A 153 -14.82 11.80 -5.53
CA GLU A 153 -14.43 12.60 -6.71
C GLU A 153 -12.98 13.06 -6.62
N ALA A 154 -12.53 13.54 -5.46
CA ALA A 154 -11.16 13.99 -5.25
C ALA A 154 -10.12 12.86 -5.39
N SER A 155 -10.51 11.62 -5.08
CA SER A 155 -9.60 10.47 -5.10
C SER A 155 -9.59 9.68 -6.42
N ALA A 156 -10.60 9.83 -7.27
CA ALA A 156 -10.70 9.11 -8.54
C ALA A 156 -9.46 9.26 -9.46
N PRO A 157 -8.80 10.44 -9.55
CA PRO A 157 -7.57 10.57 -10.33
C PRO A 157 -6.41 9.68 -9.86
N PHE A 158 -6.34 9.37 -8.57
CA PHE A 158 -5.28 8.47 -8.04
C PHE A 158 -5.49 7.04 -8.51
N LYS A 159 -6.74 6.56 -8.47
CA LYS A 159 -7.11 5.26 -8.99
C LYS A 159 -6.75 5.15 -10.47
N ALA A 160 -7.12 6.14 -11.28
CA ALA A 160 -6.79 6.18 -12.70
C ALA A 160 -5.27 6.17 -12.93
N TYR A 161 -4.52 6.94 -12.15
CA TYR A 161 -3.05 6.94 -12.19
C TYR A 161 -2.46 5.57 -11.86
N LYS A 162 -2.94 4.90 -10.79
CA LYS A 162 -2.50 3.56 -10.41
C LYS A 162 -2.79 2.54 -11.51
N VAL A 163 -3.98 2.59 -12.10
CA VAL A 163 -4.35 1.69 -13.19
C VAL A 163 -3.48 1.92 -14.42
N ALA A 164 -3.25 3.17 -14.81
CA ALA A 164 -2.36 3.49 -15.94
C ALA A 164 -0.94 2.95 -15.70
N LEU A 165 -0.41 3.14 -14.50
CA LEU A 165 0.95 2.75 -14.17
C LEU A 165 1.11 1.23 -14.00
N GLN A 166 0.17 0.58 -13.31
CA GLN A 166 0.32 -0.79 -12.85
C GLN A 166 -0.32 -1.83 -13.77
N TYR A 167 -1.42 -1.51 -14.45
CA TYR A 167 -2.14 -2.44 -15.31
C TYR A 167 -1.79 -2.22 -16.78
N PHE A 168 -1.86 -0.98 -17.26
CA PHE A 168 -1.49 -0.71 -18.65
C PHE A 168 0.02 -0.65 -18.85
N GLY A 169 0.77 -0.20 -17.86
CA GLY A 169 2.24 -0.13 -17.91
C GLY A 169 2.95 -1.48 -17.96
N ILE A 170 2.27 -2.60 -17.65
CA ILE A 170 2.85 -3.94 -17.75
C ILE A 170 2.54 -4.66 -19.07
N LEU A 171 1.69 -4.13 -19.93
CA LEU A 171 1.21 -4.84 -21.13
C LEU A 171 2.36 -5.29 -22.03
N ASP A 172 3.35 -4.46 -22.27
CA ASP A 172 4.51 -4.81 -23.09
C ASP A 172 5.37 -5.95 -22.52
N HIS A 173 5.10 -6.32 -21.27
CA HIS A 173 5.79 -7.40 -20.57
C HIS A 173 4.97 -8.70 -20.46
N LEU A 174 3.77 -8.71 -21.05
CA LEU A 174 2.84 -9.83 -21.05
C LEU A 174 2.70 -10.46 -22.43
N PRO A 175 2.35 -11.76 -22.51
CA PRO A 175 1.91 -12.36 -23.77
C PRO A 175 0.72 -11.60 -24.37
N PRO A 176 0.68 -11.35 -25.70
CA PRO A 176 -0.41 -10.60 -26.33
C PRO A 176 -1.80 -11.16 -26.04
N ALA A 177 -1.93 -12.47 -25.84
CA ALA A 177 -3.18 -13.12 -25.50
C ALA A 177 -3.80 -12.63 -24.15
N LEU A 178 -3.00 -12.06 -23.25
CA LEU A 178 -3.45 -11.53 -21.98
C LEU A 178 -3.80 -10.04 -22.03
N HIS A 179 -3.40 -9.30 -23.05
CA HIS A 179 -3.60 -7.84 -23.12
C HIS A 179 -5.07 -7.45 -22.98
N GLY A 180 -5.97 -8.08 -23.76
CA GLY A 180 -7.40 -7.81 -23.69
C GLY A 180 -8.02 -8.15 -22.33
N ARG A 181 -7.54 -9.21 -21.68
CA ARG A 181 -8.00 -9.63 -20.35
C ARG A 181 -7.57 -8.62 -19.28
N VAL A 182 -6.31 -8.20 -19.25
CA VAL A 182 -5.81 -7.15 -18.35
C VAL A 182 -6.58 -5.84 -18.55
N GLN A 183 -6.78 -5.43 -19.81
CA GLN A 183 -7.50 -4.19 -20.13
C GLN A 183 -8.97 -4.23 -19.68
N ARG A 184 -9.64 -5.37 -19.78
CA ARG A 184 -11.00 -5.57 -19.28
C ARG A 184 -11.02 -5.47 -17.76
N PHE A 185 -10.20 -6.25 -17.08
CA PHE A 185 -10.07 -6.25 -15.63
C PHE A 185 -9.74 -4.86 -15.07
N ALA A 186 -8.82 -4.13 -15.75
CA ALA A 186 -8.48 -2.76 -15.38
C ALA A 186 -9.68 -1.79 -15.50
N ARG A 187 -10.51 -1.93 -16.54
CA ARG A 187 -11.74 -1.12 -16.71
C ARG A 187 -12.78 -1.44 -15.64
N ASP A 188 -12.96 -2.73 -15.33
CA ASP A 188 -13.88 -3.17 -14.29
C ASP A 188 -13.45 -2.62 -12.92
N TYR A 189 -12.15 -2.68 -12.61
CA TYR A 189 -11.60 -2.07 -11.40
C TYR A 189 -11.78 -0.54 -11.38
N LEU A 190 -11.58 0.16 -12.50
CA LEU A 190 -11.82 1.61 -12.59
C LEU A 190 -13.27 1.98 -12.30
N ALA A 191 -14.22 1.15 -12.72
CA ALA A 191 -15.64 1.37 -12.48
C ALA A 191 -16.12 1.04 -11.06
N MET A 192 -15.27 0.38 -10.25
CA MET A 192 -15.62 -0.11 -8.91
C MET A 192 -15.24 0.92 -7.84
N ASP A 193 -16.23 1.54 -7.20
CA ASP A 193 -16.04 2.57 -6.16
C ASP A 193 -16.69 2.16 -4.81
N ALA A 194 -16.62 0.85 -4.50
CA ALA A 194 -17.39 0.30 -3.39
C ALA A 194 -16.73 0.52 -2.02
N GLU A 195 -15.39 0.44 -1.95
CA GLU A 195 -14.67 0.33 -0.68
C GLU A 195 -13.53 1.36 -0.62
N PRO A 196 -13.25 1.96 0.55
CA PRO A 196 -12.08 2.81 0.72
C PRO A 196 -10.82 1.94 0.78
N VAL A 197 -9.86 2.17 -0.08
CA VAL A 197 -8.58 1.47 -0.10
C VAL A 197 -7.43 2.42 0.22
N HIS A 198 -6.36 1.91 0.82
CA HIS A 198 -5.14 2.67 1.09
C HIS A 198 -4.46 3.11 -0.23
N GLY A 199 -4.53 2.26 -1.25
CA GLY A 199 -4.02 2.53 -2.59
C GLY A 199 -2.51 2.42 -2.76
N ASP A 200 -1.72 2.41 -1.68
CA ASP A 200 -0.25 2.26 -1.69
C ASP A 200 0.27 1.43 -0.52
N LEU A 201 -0.48 0.39 -0.11
CA LEU A 201 -0.15 -0.43 1.05
C LEU A 201 0.99 -1.40 0.74
N ASN A 202 2.20 -0.87 0.67
CA ASN A 202 3.42 -1.64 0.46
C ASN A 202 4.21 -1.79 1.76
N THR A 203 5.24 -2.64 1.76
CA THR A 203 6.05 -2.93 2.97
C THR A 203 6.87 -1.75 3.48
N ARG A 204 7.01 -0.67 2.72
CA ARG A 204 7.64 0.58 3.20
C ARG A 204 6.68 1.43 4.01
N ASN A 205 5.37 1.26 3.76
CA ASN A 205 4.29 1.96 4.43
C ASN A 205 3.72 1.16 5.62
N VAL A 206 4.27 -0.02 5.89
CA VAL A 206 4.01 -0.83 7.08
C VAL A 206 5.23 -0.80 7.99
N LEU A 207 5.05 -0.36 9.23
CA LEU A 207 6.08 -0.33 10.27
C LEU A 207 5.83 -1.50 11.23
N CYS A 208 6.88 -2.24 11.58
CA CYS A 208 6.76 -3.33 12.54
C CYS A 208 7.69 -3.13 13.73
N ALA A 209 7.12 -3.21 14.92
CA ALA A 209 7.79 -3.43 16.19
C ALA A 209 7.56 -4.88 16.64
N GLU A 210 8.00 -5.25 17.85
CA GLU A 210 7.87 -6.62 18.36
C GLU A 210 6.41 -7.05 18.54
N ASP A 211 5.57 -6.12 19.01
CA ASP A 211 4.20 -6.33 19.47
C ASP A 211 3.14 -5.52 18.72
N THR A 212 3.56 -4.62 17.83
CA THR A 212 2.67 -3.70 17.13
C THR A 212 3.05 -3.50 15.67
N ALA A 213 2.05 -3.26 14.84
CA ALA A 213 2.21 -2.80 13.47
C ALA A 213 1.73 -1.36 13.34
N GLY A 214 2.34 -0.61 12.41
CA GLY A 214 1.91 0.73 12.06
C GLY A 214 1.67 0.85 10.56
N VAL A 215 0.68 1.65 10.17
CA VAL A 215 0.41 1.95 8.76
C VAL A 215 0.50 3.47 8.56
N ILE A 216 1.20 3.87 7.50
CA ILE A 216 1.48 5.27 7.16
C ILE A 216 1.21 5.53 5.69
N ASP A 217 1.19 6.81 5.29
CA ASP A 217 1.18 7.26 3.90
C ASP A 217 -0.14 7.08 3.14
N PHE A 218 -1.14 7.86 3.50
CA PHE A 218 -2.54 7.76 3.02
C PHE A 218 -2.87 8.63 1.80
N GLU A 219 -1.90 9.26 1.15
CA GLU A 219 -2.14 10.25 0.08
C GLU A 219 -2.61 9.66 -1.25
N GLN A 220 -2.48 8.36 -1.44
CA GLN A 220 -2.92 7.65 -2.64
C GLN A 220 -4.21 6.85 -2.40
N GLY A 221 -4.86 7.09 -1.27
CA GLY A 221 -6.14 6.49 -0.96
C GLY A 221 -7.20 6.84 -2.01
N HIS A 222 -8.04 5.87 -2.34
CA HIS A 222 -9.14 6.03 -3.28
C HIS A 222 -10.25 5.01 -2.98
N PHE A 223 -11.38 5.15 -3.64
CA PHE A 223 -12.42 4.13 -3.60
C PHE A 223 -12.17 3.09 -4.69
N GLY A 224 -12.31 1.82 -4.34
CA GLY A 224 -12.03 0.72 -5.25
C GLY A 224 -12.53 -0.61 -4.74
N ASP A 225 -11.76 -1.63 -5.00
CA ASP A 225 -11.91 -2.98 -4.51
C ASP A 225 -10.87 -3.25 -3.40
N GLY A 226 -11.31 -3.58 -2.20
CA GLY A 226 -10.42 -3.81 -1.07
C GLY A 226 -9.41 -4.94 -1.27
N VAL A 227 -9.71 -5.96 -2.08
CA VAL A 227 -8.74 -7.03 -2.38
C VAL A 227 -7.51 -6.52 -3.15
N TYR A 228 -7.57 -5.32 -3.75
CA TYR A 228 -6.41 -4.65 -4.33
C TYR A 228 -5.31 -4.40 -3.30
N ASP A 229 -5.64 -3.83 -2.13
CA ASP A 229 -4.65 -3.55 -1.08
C ASP A 229 -4.04 -4.85 -0.53
N LEU A 230 -4.86 -5.90 -0.35
CA LEU A 230 -4.38 -7.20 0.07
C LEU A 230 -3.38 -7.76 -0.94
N ALA A 231 -3.73 -7.75 -2.22
CA ALA A 231 -2.86 -8.20 -3.30
C ALA A 231 -1.58 -7.35 -3.39
N TYR A 232 -1.72 -6.04 -3.19
CA TYR A 232 -0.61 -5.10 -3.20
C TYR A 232 0.43 -5.45 -2.13
N LEU A 233 0.01 -5.68 -0.89
CA LEU A 233 0.90 -6.07 0.21
C LEU A 233 1.47 -7.49 -0.01
N VAL A 234 0.61 -8.46 -0.31
CA VAL A 234 1.01 -9.88 -0.41
C VAL A 234 1.98 -10.14 -1.57
N SER A 235 1.88 -9.36 -2.66
CA SER A 235 2.84 -9.49 -3.78
C SER A 235 4.29 -9.30 -3.34
N GLU A 236 4.55 -8.49 -2.31
CA GLU A 236 5.91 -8.30 -1.80
C GLU A 236 6.37 -9.47 -0.92
N PHE A 237 5.47 -10.13 -0.20
CA PHE A 237 5.79 -11.39 0.49
C PHE A 237 6.08 -12.52 -0.49
N VAL A 238 5.34 -12.59 -1.60
CA VAL A 238 5.66 -13.52 -2.70
C VAL A 238 7.05 -13.25 -3.27
N ILE A 239 7.39 -11.99 -3.53
CA ILE A 239 8.72 -11.58 -4.03
C ILE A 239 9.82 -11.94 -3.01
N GLY A 240 9.62 -11.61 -1.74
CA GLY A 240 10.56 -11.92 -0.67
C GLY A 240 10.73 -13.43 -0.47
N GLY A 241 9.64 -14.19 -0.54
CA GLY A 241 9.64 -15.65 -0.39
C GLY A 241 10.44 -16.39 -1.45
N VAL A 242 10.42 -15.92 -2.69
CA VAL A 242 11.21 -16.52 -3.79
C VAL A 242 12.71 -16.56 -3.48
N ARG A 243 13.24 -15.56 -2.80
CA ARG A 243 14.65 -15.54 -2.35
C ARG A 243 14.99 -16.72 -1.45
N HIS A 244 14.01 -17.24 -0.72
CA HIS A 244 14.16 -18.31 0.26
C HIS A 244 13.53 -19.64 -0.19
N ALA A 245 13.22 -19.77 -1.48
CA ALA A 245 12.53 -20.92 -2.05
C ALA A 245 11.20 -21.28 -1.33
N GLN A 246 10.51 -20.28 -0.79
CA GLN A 246 9.19 -20.49 -0.17
C GLN A 246 8.11 -20.65 -1.24
N ASP A 247 7.16 -21.54 -0.98
CA ASP A 247 5.97 -21.68 -1.81
C ASP A 247 5.04 -20.47 -1.61
N PRO A 248 4.76 -19.68 -2.67
CA PRO A 248 3.85 -18.56 -2.57
C PRO A 248 2.41 -18.97 -2.20
N ALA A 249 1.98 -20.21 -2.48
CA ALA A 249 0.63 -20.67 -2.20
C ALA A 249 0.26 -20.55 -0.72
N ALA A 250 1.19 -20.89 0.18
CA ALA A 250 0.94 -20.83 1.61
C ALA A 250 0.68 -19.40 2.11
N VAL A 251 1.50 -18.42 1.70
CA VAL A 251 1.33 -17.03 2.11
C VAL A 251 0.06 -16.42 1.52
N ILE A 252 -0.26 -16.78 0.28
CA ILE A 252 -1.47 -16.32 -0.42
C ILE A 252 -2.72 -16.83 0.28
N ALA A 253 -2.78 -18.14 0.58
CA ALA A 253 -3.92 -18.76 1.27
C ALA A 253 -4.09 -18.21 2.70
N GLN A 254 -3.00 -18.05 3.46
CA GLN A 254 -3.05 -17.51 4.82
C GLN A 254 -3.57 -16.05 4.82
N ALA A 255 -3.07 -15.20 3.92
CA ALA A 255 -3.52 -13.82 3.80
C ALA A 255 -4.99 -13.72 3.42
N TRP A 256 -5.41 -14.51 2.43
CA TRP A 256 -6.80 -14.57 2.00
C TRP A 256 -7.73 -15.03 3.10
N GLY A 257 -7.42 -16.16 3.75
CA GLY A 257 -8.26 -16.71 4.82
C GLY A 257 -8.45 -15.72 5.98
N ARG A 258 -7.37 -15.02 6.38
CA ARG A 258 -7.47 -13.97 7.41
C ARG A 258 -8.33 -12.78 6.98
N TYR A 259 -8.12 -12.29 5.76
CA TYR A 259 -8.87 -11.17 5.22
C TYR A 259 -10.36 -11.51 5.04
N ALA A 260 -10.67 -12.64 4.42
CA ALA A 260 -12.04 -13.10 4.19
C ALA A 260 -12.79 -13.30 5.51
N SER A 261 -12.13 -13.84 6.54
CA SER A 261 -12.68 -13.94 7.89
C SER A 261 -13.02 -12.55 8.46
N GLY A 262 -12.10 -11.60 8.38
CA GLY A 262 -12.32 -10.24 8.85
C GLY A 262 -13.42 -9.50 8.09
N ARG A 263 -13.73 -9.90 6.85
CA ARG A 263 -14.82 -9.38 6.02
C ARG A 263 -16.17 -10.09 6.26
N GLY A 264 -16.20 -11.09 7.12
CA GLY A 264 -17.40 -11.92 7.31
C GLY A 264 -17.79 -12.74 6.08
N TRP A 265 -16.83 -13.02 5.18
CA TRP A 265 -17.08 -13.81 3.98
C TRP A 265 -16.92 -15.31 4.22
N CYS A 266 -16.51 -15.73 5.40
CA CYS A 266 -16.47 -17.12 5.78
C CYS A 266 -17.88 -17.59 6.15
N GLU A 267 -18.47 -18.50 5.37
CA GLU A 267 -19.60 -19.29 5.83
C GLU A 267 -19.07 -20.30 6.88
N ASP A 268 -19.85 -20.54 7.92
CA ASP A 268 -19.51 -21.54 8.92
C ASP A 268 -19.18 -22.87 8.22
N ALA A 269 -18.07 -23.47 8.61
CA ALA A 269 -17.33 -24.55 7.94
C ALA A 269 -18.09 -25.89 7.81
N VAL A 270 -19.40 -25.90 7.55
CA VAL A 270 -20.23 -27.11 7.59
C VAL A 270 -20.52 -27.72 6.22
N SER A 271 -20.39 -27.02 5.07
CA SER A 271 -20.91 -27.59 3.82
C SER A 271 -20.27 -27.18 2.48
N GLY A 272 -19.08 -26.58 2.44
CA GLY A 272 -18.45 -26.20 1.17
C GLY A 272 -17.19 -27.00 0.80
N PRO A 273 -16.77 -27.05 -0.48
CA PRO A 273 -15.51 -27.65 -0.88
C PRO A 273 -14.34 -26.93 -0.20
N ARG A 274 -13.46 -27.71 0.43
CA ARG A 274 -12.25 -27.21 1.10
C ARG A 274 -11.09 -27.25 0.12
N ASP A 275 -10.24 -26.20 0.14
CA ASP A 275 -8.94 -26.25 -0.50
C ASP A 275 -7.99 -27.22 0.23
N ALA A 276 -6.78 -27.44 -0.32
CA ALA A 276 -5.77 -28.31 0.25
C ALA A 276 -5.31 -27.88 1.67
N ALA A 277 -5.66 -26.67 2.13
CA ALA A 277 -5.39 -26.14 3.48
C ALA A 277 -6.59 -26.26 4.43
N GLY A 278 -7.74 -26.80 3.97
CA GLY A 278 -8.93 -27.06 4.80
C GLY A 278 -9.82 -25.84 5.09
N ALA A 279 -9.53 -24.68 4.46
CA ALA A 279 -10.39 -23.50 4.54
C ALA A 279 -11.48 -23.57 3.48
N GLY A 280 -12.74 -23.33 3.84
CA GLY A 280 -13.83 -23.19 2.88
C GLY A 280 -13.54 -22.04 1.92
N MET A 281 -13.60 -22.27 0.61
CA MET A 281 -13.50 -21.20 -0.39
C MET A 281 -14.75 -20.36 -0.33
N VAL A 282 -14.62 -19.18 0.26
CA VAL A 282 -15.72 -18.26 0.46
C VAL A 282 -15.59 -17.11 -0.55
N ASN A 283 -16.68 -16.87 -1.25
CA ASN A 283 -16.75 -15.91 -2.34
C ASN A 283 -15.70 -16.14 -3.46
N PRO A 284 -15.87 -17.18 -4.31
CA PRO A 284 -14.89 -17.52 -5.34
C PRO A 284 -14.55 -16.38 -6.30
N ALA A 285 -15.52 -15.50 -6.60
CA ALA A 285 -15.30 -14.35 -7.47
C ALA A 285 -14.31 -13.36 -6.84
N ARG A 286 -14.48 -13.04 -5.55
CA ARG A 286 -13.56 -12.12 -4.85
C ARG A 286 -12.16 -12.72 -4.68
N HIS A 287 -12.06 -14.05 -4.52
CA HIS A 287 -10.77 -14.73 -4.52
C HIS A 287 -10.10 -14.66 -5.89
N ALA A 288 -10.85 -14.81 -6.98
CA ALA A 288 -10.33 -14.66 -8.33
C ALA A 288 -9.80 -13.23 -8.57
N ASP A 289 -10.56 -12.20 -8.15
CA ASP A 289 -10.12 -10.80 -8.22
C ASP A 289 -8.83 -10.56 -7.44
N TYR A 290 -8.75 -11.08 -6.20
CA TYR A 290 -7.52 -11.02 -5.39
C TYR A 290 -6.32 -11.62 -6.12
N ARG A 291 -6.47 -12.82 -6.72
CA ARG A 291 -5.39 -13.50 -7.46
C ARG A 291 -5.00 -12.75 -8.73
N ALA A 292 -5.97 -12.18 -9.44
CA ALA A 292 -5.73 -11.35 -10.62
C ALA A 292 -4.94 -10.07 -10.26
N HIS A 293 -5.37 -9.36 -9.23
CA HIS A 293 -4.61 -8.21 -8.70
C HIS A 293 -3.20 -8.61 -8.27
N LEU A 294 -3.05 -9.73 -7.56
CA LEU A 294 -1.75 -10.22 -7.08
C LEU A 294 -0.76 -10.50 -8.22
N ALA A 295 -1.23 -11.14 -9.29
CA ALA A 295 -0.42 -11.37 -10.49
C ALA A 295 0.05 -10.06 -11.11
N ILE A 296 -0.86 -9.10 -11.30
CA ILE A 296 -0.56 -7.78 -11.87
C ILE A 296 0.42 -7.01 -10.98
N GLN A 297 0.21 -6.99 -9.67
CA GLN A 297 1.09 -6.29 -8.74
C GLN A 297 2.50 -6.89 -8.70
N THR A 298 2.61 -8.20 -8.79
CA THR A 298 3.91 -8.88 -8.88
C THR A 298 4.63 -8.53 -10.19
N LEU A 299 3.94 -8.53 -11.33
CA LEU A 299 4.49 -8.13 -12.63
C LEU A 299 4.91 -6.66 -12.64
N TYR A 300 4.11 -5.77 -12.09
CA TYR A 300 4.44 -4.36 -11.97
C TYR A 300 5.74 -4.13 -11.16
N ARG A 301 5.92 -4.86 -10.06
CA ARG A 301 7.15 -4.76 -9.26
C ARG A 301 8.39 -5.31 -9.96
N LEU A 302 8.19 -6.25 -10.89
CA LEU A 302 9.27 -6.79 -11.72
C LEU A 302 9.67 -5.87 -12.89
N THR A 303 8.72 -5.11 -13.43
CA THR A 303 8.88 -4.42 -14.73
C THR A 303 8.73 -2.90 -14.65
N GLY A 304 8.00 -2.39 -13.67
CA GLY A 304 7.65 -0.99 -13.52
C GLY A 304 8.83 -0.06 -13.19
N PRO A 305 8.60 1.25 -13.13
CA PRO A 305 9.65 2.26 -12.95
C PRO A 305 10.40 2.15 -11.62
N SER A 306 9.79 1.60 -10.60
CA SER A 306 10.40 1.37 -9.28
C SER A 306 10.94 -0.05 -9.06
N ARG A 307 11.07 -0.87 -10.11
CA ARG A 307 11.49 -2.29 -10.03
C ARG A 307 12.77 -2.52 -9.22
N GLN A 308 13.73 -1.60 -9.25
CA GLN A 308 14.98 -1.73 -8.50
C GLN A 308 14.75 -1.75 -6.98
N VAL A 309 13.76 -1.02 -6.51
CA VAL A 309 13.38 -1.00 -5.09
C VAL A 309 12.86 -2.37 -4.65
N TRP A 310 12.03 -2.99 -5.48
CA TRP A 310 11.27 -4.20 -5.12
C TRP A 310 11.99 -5.51 -5.44
N THR A 311 12.68 -5.56 -6.58
CA THR A 311 13.27 -6.80 -7.11
C THR A 311 14.74 -6.68 -7.47
N GLY A 312 15.38 -5.53 -7.24
CA GLY A 312 16.79 -5.32 -7.54
C GLY A 312 17.73 -6.28 -6.78
N HIS A 313 17.30 -6.78 -5.64
CA HIS A 313 18.03 -7.74 -4.81
C HIS A 313 17.91 -9.20 -5.29
N LEU A 314 17.01 -9.51 -6.23
CA LEU A 314 16.83 -10.87 -6.75
C LEU A 314 17.85 -11.19 -7.85
N ALA A 315 18.39 -12.40 -7.84
CA ALA A 315 19.19 -12.94 -8.94
C ALA A 315 18.35 -13.14 -10.21
N GLY A 316 19.00 -13.14 -11.37
CA GLY A 316 18.34 -13.31 -12.67
C GLY A 316 17.39 -14.51 -12.77
N PRO A 317 17.83 -15.74 -12.39
CA PRO A 317 16.98 -16.93 -12.41
C PRO A 317 15.74 -16.79 -11.51
N ALA A 318 15.89 -16.24 -10.30
CA ALA A 318 14.79 -16.01 -9.37
C ALA A 318 13.76 -15.01 -9.93
N ARG A 319 14.22 -13.92 -10.58
CA ARG A 319 13.32 -12.98 -11.27
C ARG A 319 12.60 -13.64 -12.45
N GLY A 320 13.30 -14.50 -13.20
CA GLY A 320 12.69 -15.27 -14.30
C GLY A 320 11.59 -16.21 -13.82
N ALA A 321 11.86 -16.98 -12.77
CA ALA A 321 10.88 -17.87 -12.15
C ALA A 321 9.66 -17.12 -11.61
N LEU A 322 9.89 -16.01 -10.91
CA LEU A 322 8.81 -15.17 -10.38
C LEU A 322 7.95 -14.56 -11.49
N ARG A 323 8.58 -14.14 -12.61
CA ARG A 323 7.85 -13.64 -13.77
C ARG A 323 7.00 -14.73 -14.40
N ALA A 324 7.55 -15.93 -14.59
CA ALA A 324 6.82 -17.07 -15.15
C ALA A 324 5.61 -17.43 -14.27
N TRP A 325 5.80 -17.48 -12.96
CA TRP A 325 4.73 -17.69 -12.01
C TRP A 325 3.64 -16.61 -12.11
N ALA A 326 4.00 -15.33 -12.13
CA ALA A 326 3.03 -14.24 -12.20
C ALA A 326 2.25 -14.20 -13.52
N VAL A 327 2.89 -14.57 -14.66
CA VAL A 327 2.22 -14.74 -15.95
C VAL A 327 1.24 -15.92 -15.91
N GLN A 328 1.62 -17.03 -15.29
CA GLN A 328 0.73 -18.19 -15.11
C GLN A 328 -0.49 -17.82 -14.24
N GLU A 329 -0.29 -17.12 -13.14
CA GLU A 329 -1.38 -16.60 -12.29
C GLU A 329 -2.33 -15.69 -13.10
N ALA A 330 -1.77 -14.73 -13.84
CA ALA A 330 -2.56 -13.86 -14.71
C ALA A 330 -3.36 -14.65 -15.74
N SER A 331 -2.78 -15.70 -16.33
CA SER A 331 -3.46 -16.58 -17.29
C SER A 331 -4.61 -17.36 -16.65
N THR A 332 -4.50 -17.69 -15.38
CA THR A 332 -5.49 -18.48 -14.66
C THR A 332 -6.66 -17.60 -14.17
N TRP A 333 -6.38 -16.44 -13.58
CA TRP A 333 -7.31 -15.68 -12.78
C TRP A 333 -7.89 -14.41 -13.45
N LEU A 334 -7.25 -13.86 -14.47
CA LEU A 334 -7.87 -12.75 -15.20
C LEU A 334 -9.13 -13.22 -15.95
N PRO A 335 -10.21 -12.45 -15.99
CA PRO A 335 -11.47 -12.79 -16.67
C PRO A 335 -11.35 -12.79 -18.20
#